data_ffd7ff6620b3afbf821fd1b9a811af3a
#
_entry.id   ffd7ff6620b3afbf821fd1b9a811af3a
#
_cell.length_a   1.000
_cell.length_b   1.000
_cell.length_c   1.000
_cell.angle_alpha   90.00
_cell.angle_beta   90.00
_cell.angle_gamma   90.00
#
_symmetry.space_group_name_H-M   'P 1'
#
loop_
_entity.id
_entity.type
_entity.pdbx_description
1 polymer ?
#
loop_
_entity_poly.entity_id
_entity_poly.type
_entity_poly.pdbx_seq_one_letter_code
_entity_poly.pdbx_strand_id
1 'polypeptide(L)'
;MYDTGALIAAESGDRRVWAMHKRALERGITPVVPAGVIVEAWRGGPAADLSRLLAGTRTEELTEEAARASGKLLGRADGTVEAVDATVVELALRRGDAVVTSNDAHIRQLAGAARRRLDIIHC
;
A
#
# COMPACT_ATOMS: atom_id res chain seq x y z
N MET A 1 2.00 -1.87 5.68
CA MET A 1 0.98 -1.51 4.67
C MET A 1 1.41 -2.01 3.31
N TYR A 2 0.50 -2.61 2.56
CA TYR A 2 0.80 -3.12 1.23
C TYR A 2 0.26 -2.18 0.16
N ASP A 3 1.15 -1.75 -0.72
CA ASP A 3 0.82 -1.05 -1.95
C ASP A 3 0.49 -2.06 -3.06
N THR A 4 0.05 -1.58 -4.20
CA THR A 4 -0.32 -2.39 -5.37
C THR A 4 0.77 -3.36 -5.79
N GLY A 5 2.03 -2.92 -5.77
CA GLY A 5 3.17 -3.78 -6.12
C GLY A 5 3.29 -5.02 -5.24
N ALA A 6 3.00 -4.88 -3.93
CA ALA A 6 3.02 -6.03 -3.03
C ALA A 6 1.92 -7.04 -3.35
N LEU A 7 0.71 -6.57 -3.69
CA LEU A 7 -0.39 -7.44 -4.08
C LEU A 7 -0.11 -8.17 -5.39
N ILE A 8 0.44 -7.47 -6.37
CA ILE A 8 0.82 -8.06 -7.67
C ILE A 8 1.92 -9.11 -7.47
N ALA A 9 2.92 -8.81 -6.65
CA ALA A 9 3.99 -9.76 -6.34
C ALA A 9 3.45 -11.01 -5.64
N ALA A 10 2.53 -10.86 -4.69
CA ALA A 10 1.89 -11.98 -4.02
C ALA A 10 1.08 -12.85 -4.98
N GLU A 11 0.33 -12.24 -5.89
CA GLU A 11 -0.43 -12.94 -6.92
C GLU A 11 0.49 -13.75 -7.85
N SER A 12 1.67 -13.24 -8.13
CA SER A 12 2.69 -13.91 -8.94
C SER A 12 3.48 -14.98 -8.17
N GLY A 13 3.18 -15.18 -6.88
CA GLY A 13 3.86 -16.18 -6.06
C GLY A 13 5.24 -15.76 -5.57
N ASP A 14 5.53 -14.47 -5.47
CA ASP A 14 6.82 -13.98 -4.98
C ASP A 14 7.10 -14.47 -3.56
N ARG A 15 8.18 -15.22 -3.39
CA ARG A 15 8.52 -15.86 -2.12
C ARG A 15 8.86 -14.87 -1.02
N ARG A 16 9.46 -13.74 -1.36
CA ARG A 16 9.85 -12.73 -0.36
C ARG A 16 8.63 -12.04 0.23
N VAL A 17 7.66 -11.70 -0.60
CA VAL A 17 6.40 -11.09 -0.15
C VAL A 17 5.64 -12.07 0.74
N TRP A 18 5.52 -13.33 0.34
CA TRP A 18 4.84 -14.35 1.14
C TRP A 18 5.56 -14.64 2.45
N ALA A 19 6.90 -14.67 2.46
CA ALA A 19 7.66 -14.85 3.70
C ALA A 19 7.48 -13.68 4.65
N MET A 20 7.47 -12.46 4.13
CA MET A 20 7.23 -11.24 4.92
C MET A 20 5.81 -11.24 5.50
N HIS A 21 4.82 -11.60 4.70
CA HIS A 21 3.42 -11.70 5.12
C HIS A 21 3.24 -12.73 6.24
N LYS A 22 3.79 -13.94 6.05
CA LYS A 22 3.78 -14.99 7.07
C LYS A 22 4.40 -14.51 8.38
N ARG A 23 5.56 -13.85 8.29
CA ARG A 23 6.26 -13.36 9.47
C ARG A 23 5.46 -12.29 10.21
N ALA A 24 4.78 -11.40 9.49
CA ALA A 24 3.90 -10.42 10.10
C ALA A 24 2.77 -11.08 10.89
N LEU A 25 2.10 -12.05 10.28
CA LEU A 25 1.01 -12.78 10.93
C LEU A 25 1.49 -13.56 12.16
N GLU A 26 2.65 -14.20 12.08
CA GLU A 26 3.27 -14.91 13.23
C GLU A 26 3.56 -13.98 14.40
N ARG A 27 3.83 -12.71 14.13
CA ARG A 27 4.07 -11.68 15.16
C ARG A 27 2.81 -10.99 15.63
N GLY A 28 1.65 -11.43 15.18
CA GLY A 28 0.37 -10.81 15.52
C GLY A 28 0.11 -9.48 14.83
N ILE A 29 0.85 -9.17 13.77
CA ILE A 29 0.67 -7.95 12.97
C ILE A 29 -0.28 -8.26 11.83
N THR A 30 -1.37 -7.52 11.72
CA THR A 30 -2.29 -7.60 10.58
C THR A 30 -1.91 -6.53 9.57
N PRO A 31 -1.35 -6.89 8.40
CA PRO A 31 -1.04 -5.90 7.38
C PRO A 31 -2.30 -5.18 6.90
N VAL A 32 -2.15 -3.93 6.53
CA VAL A 32 -3.25 -3.08 6.06
C VAL A 32 -3.12 -2.86 4.57
N VAL A 33 -4.26 -2.92 3.87
CA VAL A 33 -4.36 -2.64 2.44
C VAL A 33 -5.36 -1.50 2.25
N PRO A 34 -4.95 -0.35 1.70
CA PRO A 34 -5.89 0.70 1.34
C PRO A 34 -6.86 0.23 0.27
N ALA A 35 -8.13 0.60 0.36
CA ALA A 35 -9.17 0.12 -0.57
C ALA A 35 -8.83 0.42 -2.04
N GLY A 36 -8.24 1.58 -2.33
CA GLY A 36 -7.83 1.95 -3.70
C GLY A 36 -6.79 1.02 -4.32
N VAL A 37 -5.95 0.42 -3.49
CA VAL A 37 -4.96 -0.57 -3.94
C VAL A 37 -5.64 -1.83 -4.48
N ILE A 38 -6.76 -2.24 -3.87
CA ILE A 38 -7.54 -3.37 -4.36
C ILE A 38 -8.10 -3.08 -5.75
N VAL A 39 -8.54 -1.85 -6.01
CA VAL A 39 -9.02 -1.44 -7.34
C VAL A 39 -7.95 -1.67 -8.42
N GLU A 40 -6.70 -1.39 -8.10
CA GLU A 40 -5.60 -1.58 -9.04
C GLU A 40 -5.18 -3.04 -9.24
N ALA A 41 -5.27 -3.84 -8.18
CA ALA A 41 -4.77 -5.22 -8.23
C ALA A 41 -5.85 -6.25 -8.59
N TRP A 42 -7.08 -6.06 -8.16
CA TRP A 42 -8.17 -7.02 -8.37
C TRP A 42 -8.77 -6.88 -9.77
N ARG A 43 -8.84 -8.01 -10.49
CA ARG A 43 -9.40 -8.04 -11.86
C ARG A 43 -10.58 -9.00 -11.98
N GLY A 44 -11.04 -9.57 -10.87
CA GLY A 44 -12.04 -10.63 -10.89
C GLY A 44 -11.46 -11.96 -11.38
N GLY A 45 -12.33 -12.95 -11.55
CA GLY A 45 -11.89 -14.28 -11.98
C GLY A 45 -11.10 -15.04 -10.93
N PRO A 46 -10.44 -16.16 -11.29
CA PRO A 46 -9.65 -16.94 -10.36
C PRO A 46 -8.41 -16.13 -9.93
N ALA A 47 -8.33 -15.79 -8.65
CA ALA A 47 -7.22 -15.06 -8.06
C ALA A 47 -6.93 -15.63 -6.67
N ALA A 48 -6.60 -16.95 -6.63
CA ALA A 48 -6.47 -17.69 -5.38
C ALA A 48 -5.40 -17.12 -4.45
N ASP A 49 -4.22 -16.79 -4.98
CA ASP A 49 -3.12 -16.26 -4.16
C ASP A 49 -3.44 -14.86 -3.65
N LEU A 50 -4.00 -14.00 -4.48
CA LEU A 50 -4.41 -12.66 -4.04
C LEU A 50 -5.52 -12.72 -2.99
N SER A 51 -6.52 -13.57 -3.19
CA SER A 51 -7.58 -13.78 -2.20
C SER A 51 -7.04 -14.29 -0.87
N ARG A 52 -6.08 -15.21 -0.91
CA ARG A 52 -5.43 -15.75 0.29
C ARG A 52 -4.62 -14.68 1.02
N LEU A 53 -3.89 -13.82 0.30
CA LEU A 53 -3.18 -12.70 0.91
C LEU A 53 -4.16 -11.75 1.60
N LEU A 54 -5.21 -11.34 0.88
CA LEU A 54 -6.20 -10.39 1.39
C LEU A 54 -6.94 -10.94 2.62
N ALA A 55 -7.17 -12.25 2.70
CA ALA A 55 -7.79 -12.85 3.87
C ALA A 55 -6.98 -12.67 5.16
N GLY A 56 -5.67 -12.51 5.04
CA GLY A 56 -4.77 -12.22 6.17
C GLY A 56 -4.52 -10.74 6.42
N THR A 57 -5.21 -9.85 5.71
CA THR A 57 -5.05 -8.40 5.82
C THR A 57 -6.33 -7.74 6.29
N ARG A 58 -6.21 -6.46 6.64
CA ARG A 58 -7.35 -5.59 6.87
C ARG A 58 -7.41 -4.54 5.77
N THR A 59 -8.55 -4.43 5.11
CA THR A 59 -8.78 -3.37 4.13
C THR A 59 -9.23 -2.10 4.85
N GLU A 60 -8.55 -0.99 4.57
CA GLU A 60 -8.91 0.31 5.11
C GLU A 60 -9.72 1.10 4.09
N GLU A 61 -10.91 1.52 4.49
CA GLU A 61 -11.78 2.32 3.64
C GLU A 61 -11.20 3.71 3.38
N LEU A 62 -11.46 4.25 2.19
CA LEU A 62 -11.12 5.61 1.86
C LEU A 62 -12.29 6.52 2.26
N THR A 63 -12.15 7.19 3.40
CA THR A 63 -13.13 8.18 3.87
C THR A 63 -12.99 9.50 3.11
N GLU A 64 -14.00 10.37 3.18
CA GLU A 64 -13.89 11.70 2.59
C GLU A 64 -12.73 12.49 3.19
N GLU A 65 -12.54 12.41 4.51
CA GLU A 65 -11.42 13.08 5.19
C GLU A 65 -10.07 12.61 4.66
N ALA A 66 -9.87 11.31 4.55
CA ALA A 66 -8.65 10.72 4.02
C ALA A 66 -8.46 11.06 2.53
N ALA A 67 -9.54 11.09 1.75
CA ALA A 67 -9.49 11.47 0.35
C ALA A 67 -9.05 12.93 0.17
N ARG A 68 -9.59 13.84 1.00
CA ARG A 68 -9.18 15.25 0.98
C ARG A 68 -7.72 15.44 1.37
N ALA A 69 -7.26 14.72 2.41
CA ALA A 69 -5.85 14.77 2.83
C ALA A 69 -4.92 14.23 1.74
N SER A 70 -5.30 13.14 1.09
CA SER A 70 -4.55 12.56 -0.03
C SER A 70 -4.50 13.52 -1.23
N GLY A 71 -5.61 14.19 -1.54
CA GLY A 71 -5.67 15.20 -2.59
C GLY A 71 -4.75 16.40 -2.33
N LYS A 72 -4.68 16.87 -1.09
CA LYS A 72 -3.74 17.93 -0.69
C LYS A 72 -2.29 17.48 -0.89
N LEU A 73 -1.99 16.25 -0.50
CA LEU A 73 -0.65 15.69 -0.68
C LEU A 73 -0.28 15.57 -2.16
N LEU A 74 -1.20 15.09 -2.97
CA LEU A 74 -1.03 14.99 -4.42
C LEU A 74 -0.77 16.35 -5.05
N GLY A 75 -1.48 17.38 -4.61
CA GLY A 75 -1.31 18.75 -5.08
C GLY A 75 0.04 19.40 -4.73
N ARG A 76 0.72 18.87 -3.71
CA ARG A 76 2.07 19.33 -3.32
C ARG A 76 3.19 18.56 -4.01
N ALA A 77 2.89 17.41 -4.55
CA ALA A 77 3.87 16.56 -5.22
C ALA A 77 4.07 17.05 -6.66
N ASP A 78 5.32 17.02 -7.11
CA ASP A 78 5.65 17.29 -8.51
C ASP A 78 5.69 15.98 -9.29
N GLY A 79 5.35 16.04 -10.59
CA GLY A 79 5.54 14.92 -11.51
C GLY A 79 4.35 14.00 -11.62
N THR A 80 4.62 12.70 -11.83
CA THR A 80 3.66 11.73 -12.32
C THR A 80 3.11 10.78 -11.24
N VAL A 81 3.05 11.23 -9.99
CA VAL A 81 2.48 10.43 -8.91
C VAL A 81 0.97 10.29 -9.07
N GLU A 82 0.45 9.13 -8.73
CA GLU A 82 -0.95 8.81 -8.94
C GLU A 82 -1.77 8.97 -7.65
N ALA A 83 -3.09 9.08 -7.82
CA ALA A 83 -4.01 9.29 -6.70
C ALA A 83 -3.96 8.14 -5.68
N VAL A 84 -3.87 6.89 -6.15
CA VAL A 84 -3.79 5.73 -5.25
C VAL A 84 -2.52 5.78 -4.41
N ASP A 85 -1.38 6.13 -5.01
CA ASP A 85 -0.11 6.30 -4.27
C ASP A 85 -0.26 7.33 -3.15
N ALA A 86 -0.94 8.44 -3.41
CA ALA A 86 -1.20 9.47 -2.41
C ALA A 86 -2.05 8.93 -1.24
N THR A 87 -3.05 8.09 -1.52
CA THR A 87 -3.87 7.48 -0.46
C THR A 87 -3.04 6.50 0.39
N VAL A 88 -2.13 5.77 -0.23
CA VAL A 88 -1.21 4.86 0.49
C VAL A 88 -0.31 5.64 1.43
N VAL A 89 0.33 6.70 0.94
CA VAL A 89 1.26 7.52 1.75
C VAL A 89 0.52 8.23 2.88
N GLU A 90 -0.63 8.84 2.58
CA GLU A 90 -1.44 9.49 3.62
C GLU A 90 -1.78 8.53 4.75
N LEU A 91 -2.29 7.37 4.42
CA LEU A 91 -2.68 6.38 5.41
C LEU A 91 -1.48 5.84 6.19
N ALA A 92 -0.38 5.54 5.50
CA ALA A 92 0.85 5.05 6.15
C ALA A 92 1.42 6.07 7.14
N LEU A 93 1.47 7.34 6.76
CA LEU A 93 1.95 8.40 7.65
C LEU A 93 1.04 8.58 8.86
N ARG A 94 -0.27 8.55 8.66
CA ARG A 94 -1.24 8.69 9.75
C ARG A 94 -1.16 7.53 10.73
N ARG A 95 -0.88 6.32 10.26
CA ARG A 95 -0.78 5.12 11.08
C ARG A 95 0.62 4.89 11.66
N GLY A 96 1.66 5.48 11.06
CA GLY A 96 3.05 5.17 11.40
C GLY A 96 3.53 3.83 10.85
N ASP A 97 2.96 3.37 9.74
CA ASP A 97 3.31 2.09 9.12
C ASP A 97 4.40 2.25 8.07
N ALA A 98 5.22 1.21 7.89
CA ALA A 98 6.06 1.07 6.69
C ALA A 98 5.19 0.68 5.49
N VAL A 99 5.64 1.04 4.29
CA VAL A 99 4.98 0.69 3.03
C VAL A 99 5.79 -0.34 2.28
N VAL A 100 5.16 -1.44 1.90
CA VAL A 100 5.73 -2.45 1.01
C VAL A 100 5.29 -2.11 -0.41
N THR A 101 6.23 -1.79 -1.28
CA THR A 101 5.95 -1.29 -2.63
C THR A 101 7.02 -1.74 -3.63
N SER A 102 6.66 -1.80 -4.90
CA SER A 102 7.61 -1.92 -6.01
C SER A 102 7.94 -0.56 -6.65
N ASN A 103 7.31 0.51 -6.18
CA ASN A 103 7.46 1.86 -6.75
C ASN A 103 7.97 2.85 -5.69
N ASP A 104 9.16 2.60 -5.20
CA ASP A 104 9.81 3.40 -4.15
C ASP A 104 9.87 4.88 -4.50
N ALA A 105 10.13 5.20 -5.78
CA ALA A 105 10.31 6.60 -6.21
C ALA A 105 9.04 7.43 -5.99
N HIS A 106 7.87 6.92 -6.37
CA HIS A 106 6.61 7.62 -6.17
C HIS A 106 6.29 7.79 -4.68
N ILE A 107 6.50 6.73 -3.91
CA ILE A 107 6.25 6.76 -2.46
C ILE A 107 7.18 7.76 -1.76
N ARG A 108 8.47 7.76 -2.11
CA ARG A 108 9.44 8.73 -1.55
C ARG A 108 9.10 10.17 -1.92
N GLN A 109 8.68 10.39 -3.17
CA GLN A 109 8.31 11.71 -3.65
C GLN A 109 7.11 12.27 -2.85
N LEU A 110 6.10 11.45 -2.61
CA LEU A 110 4.93 11.81 -1.83
C LEU A 110 5.27 12.04 -0.34
N ALA A 111 6.10 11.19 0.24
CA ALA A 111 6.57 11.38 1.62
C ALA A 111 7.37 12.68 1.75
N GLY A 112 8.21 13.00 0.76
CA GLY A 112 8.94 14.26 0.67
C GLY A 112 8.01 15.46 0.58
N ALA A 113 6.94 15.37 -0.22
CA ALA A 113 5.93 16.42 -0.31
C ALA A 113 5.21 16.65 1.04
N ALA A 114 5.02 15.61 1.82
CA ALA A 114 4.47 15.68 3.17
C ALA A 114 5.50 16.18 4.20
N ARG A 115 6.77 16.28 3.82
CA ARG A 115 7.90 16.62 4.72
C ARG A 115 7.97 15.68 5.92
N ARG A 116 7.71 14.40 5.70
CA ARG A 116 7.72 13.38 6.75
C ARG A 116 8.51 12.16 6.28
N ARG A 117 9.15 11.52 7.25
CA ARG A 117 9.86 10.26 7.01
C ARG A 117 8.87 9.11 6.94
N LEU A 118 9.07 8.24 5.96
CA LEU A 118 8.28 7.04 5.75
C LEU A 118 9.23 5.87 5.49
N ASP A 119 9.06 4.79 6.23
CA ASP A 119 9.82 3.57 6.00
C ASP A 119 9.25 2.83 4.80
N ILE A 120 10.14 2.45 3.88
CA ILE A 120 9.77 1.77 2.64
C ILE A 120 10.49 0.44 2.58
N ILE A 121 9.73 -0.60 2.26
CA ILE A 121 10.23 -1.95 2.02
C ILE A 121 9.99 -2.27 0.55
N HIS A 122 11.07 -2.40 -0.20
CA HIS A 122 10.99 -2.73 -1.62
C HIS A 122 10.59 -4.20 -1.84
N CYS A 123 9.71 -4.45 -2.80
CA CYS A 123 9.31 -5.81 -3.18
C CYS A 123 9.50 -6.12 -4.68
#